data_82335ec8bf98e2bba5fda6541cb0740d
#
_entry.id   82335ec8bf98e2bba5fda6541cb0740d
#
_cell.length_a   1.000
_cell.length_b   1.000
_cell.length_c   1.000
_cell.angle_alpha   90.00
_cell.angle_beta   90.00
_cell.angle_gamma   90.00
#
_symmetry.space_group_name_H-M   'P 1'
#
loop_
_entity.id
_entity.type
_entity.pdbx_description
1 polymer ?
#
loop_
_entity_poly.entity_id
_entity_poly.type
_entity_poly.pdbx_seq_one_letter_code
_entity_poly.pdbx_strand_id
1 'polypeptide(L)'
;MQQALEYINEINNNLDNTRITRYCSNEAINLILSSYINKAHDADISTQISVTATDFSSYRITDLCSLLANALENAINSCIKQCDNAVSKDNKRLITIKLFEKNNKICINIANTYFEEPRFHNQIPVTDQPDHGIGVRSIISVIEKYNGIYAFFTKNGTFYFQACI
;
A
#
# COMPACT_ATOMS: atom_id res chain seq x y z
N MET A 1 21.65 -36.87 1.56
CA MET A 1 22.17 -35.64 0.94
C MET A 1 21.04 -34.74 0.42
N GLN A 2 20.00 -35.27 -0.19
CA GLN A 2 18.87 -34.55 -0.77
C GLN A 2 18.01 -33.82 0.29
N GLN A 3 17.70 -34.45 1.43
CA GLN A 3 16.95 -33.86 2.53
C GLN A 3 17.65 -32.66 3.21
N ALA A 4 18.99 -32.67 3.25
CA ALA A 4 19.74 -31.54 3.78
C ALA A 4 19.70 -30.31 2.84
N LEU A 5 19.66 -30.53 1.53
CA LEU A 5 19.50 -29.49 0.53
C LEU A 5 18.08 -28.87 0.54
N GLU A 6 17.05 -29.70 0.74
CA GLU A 6 15.66 -29.24 0.90
C GLU A 6 15.51 -28.39 2.16
N TYR A 7 16.10 -28.82 3.29
CA TYR A 7 16.08 -28.06 4.54
C TYR A 7 16.84 -26.73 4.45
N ILE A 8 17.99 -26.70 3.75
CA ILE A 8 18.75 -25.47 3.48
C ILE A 8 17.95 -24.53 2.57
N ASN A 9 17.24 -25.04 1.57
CA ASN A 9 16.39 -24.26 0.70
C ASN A 9 15.16 -23.69 1.44
N GLU A 10 14.55 -24.46 2.37
CA GLU A 10 13.47 -23.96 3.24
C GLU A 10 13.98 -22.87 4.19
N ILE A 11 15.17 -23.03 4.76
CA ILE A 11 15.78 -21.99 5.62
C ILE A 11 16.12 -20.75 4.80
N ASN A 12 16.68 -20.89 3.59
CA ASN A 12 16.99 -19.77 2.72
C ASN A 12 15.72 -19.04 2.25
N ASN A 13 14.64 -19.75 1.91
CA ASN A 13 13.36 -19.16 1.56
C ASN A 13 12.72 -18.44 2.76
N ASN A 14 12.87 -18.97 3.98
CA ASN A 14 12.41 -18.31 5.20
C ASN A 14 13.29 -17.08 5.55
N LEU A 15 14.58 -17.12 5.25
CA LEU A 15 15.50 -15.99 5.42
C LEU A 15 15.31 -14.90 4.37
N ASP A 16 14.95 -15.26 3.13
CA ASP A 16 14.60 -14.29 2.08
C ASP A 16 13.25 -13.60 2.37
N ASN A 17 12.29 -14.29 3.00
CA ASN A 17 11.04 -13.70 3.49
C ASN A 17 11.23 -12.77 4.71
N THR A 18 12.36 -12.85 5.41
CA THR A 18 12.74 -11.95 6.51
C THR A 18 13.71 -10.84 6.07
N ARG A 19 14.04 -10.73 4.79
CA ARG A 19 14.84 -9.62 4.27
C ARG A 19 14.04 -8.32 4.39
N ILE A 20 14.24 -7.59 5.48
CA ILE A 20 13.76 -6.22 5.63
C ILE A 20 14.54 -5.35 4.64
N THR A 21 13.94 -5.13 3.49
CA THR A 21 14.50 -4.19 2.51
C THR A 21 14.37 -2.78 3.07
N ARG A 22 15.43 -1.98 3.00
CA ARG A 22 15.39 -0.62 3.53
C ARG A 22 14.82 0.36 2.48
N TYR A 23 13.56 0.66 2.58
CA TYR A 23 12.86 1.64 1.73
C TYR A 23 12.88 3.05 2.33
N CYS A 24 12.96 3.18 3.66
CA CYS A 24 12.83 4.42 4.40
C CYS A 24 13.85 4.47 5.55
N SER A 25 14.32 5.68 5.89
CA SER A 25 15.21 5.88 7.05
C SER A 25 14.48 5.73 8.39
N ASN A 26 13.18 6.05 8.44
CA ASN A 26 12.36 5.83 9.63
C ASN A 26 12.01 4.36 9.77
N GLU A 27 12.38 3.75 10.90
CA GLU A 27 12.23 2.31 11.12
C GLU A 27 10.79 1.83 11.14
N ALA A 28 9.88 2.59 11.75
CA ALA A 28 8.46 2.20 11.82
C ALA A 28 7.79 2.25 10.44
N ILE A 29 8.04 3.30 9.67
CA ILE A 29 7.53 3.42 8.29
C ILE A 29 8.15 2.33 7.42
N ASN A 30 9.46 2.07 7.57
CA ASN A 30 10.12 1.02 6.83
C ASN A 30 9.53 -0.37 7.12
N LEU A 31 9.19 -0.65 8.37
CA LEU A 31 8.57 -1.91 8.78
C LEU A 31 7.18 -2.08 8.13
N ILE A 32 6.36 -1.04 8.14
CA ILE A 32 5.04 -1.06 7.49
C ILE A 32 5.19 -1.29 5.98
N LEU A 33 6.05 -0.52 5.30
CA LEU A 33 6.29 -0.69 3.87
C LEU A 33 6.76 -2.10 3.54
N SER A 34 7.78 -2.60 4.25
CA SER A 34 8.33 -3.96 4.01
C SER A 34 7.27 -5.04 4.21
N SER A 35 6.45 -4.94 5.26
CA SER A 35 5.40 -5.91 5.56
C SER A 35 4.35 -5.98 4.44
N TYR A 36 3.85 -4.81 3.99
CA TYR A 36 2.82 -4.78 2.95
C TYR A 36 3.36 -5.09 1.55
N ILE A 37 4.62 -4.75 1.27
CA ILE A 37 5.28 -5.12 0.01
C ILE A 37 5.45 -6.63 -0.07
N ASN A 38 5.89 -7.28 1.01
CA ASN A 38 5.97 -8.74 1.08
C ASN A 38 4.57 -9.37 0.89
N LYS A 39 3.55 -8.87 1.59
CA LYS A 39 2.16 -9.31 1.41
C LYS A 39 1.67 -9.16 -0.04
N ALA A 40 2.04 -8.07 -0.71
CA ALA A 40 1.71 -7.87 -2.13
C ALA A 40 2.43 -8.90 -3.02
N HIS A 41 3.71 -9.15 -2.79
CA HIS A 41 4.48 -10.14 -3.53
C HIS A 41 3.93 -11.56 -3.33
N ASP A 42 3.55 -11.94 -2.12
CA ASP A 42 2.93 -13.22 -1.80
C ASP A 42 1.58 -13.41 -2.52
N ALA A 43 0.94 -12.32 -2.93
CA ALA A 43 -0.29 -12.30 -3.72
C ALA A 43 -0.05 -12.08 -5.23
N ASP A 44 1.17 -12.27 -5.72
CA ASP A 44 1.58 -12.05 -7.12
C ASP A 44 1.28 -10.63 -7.63
N ILE A 45 1.41 -9.62 -6.77
CA ILE A 45 1.26 -8.21 -7.12
C ILE A 45 2.64 -7.59 -7.27
N SER A 46 2.92 -7.00 -8.45
CA SER A 46 4.15 -6.23 -8.68
C SER A 46 4.10 -4.91 -7.91
N THR A 47 5.24 -4.46 -7.37
CA THR A 47 5.33 -3.21 -6.63
C THR A 47 6.42 -2.29 -7.20
N GLN A 48 6.13 -0.99 -7.24
CA GLN A 48 7.10 0.06 -7.55
C GLN A 48 7.12 1.06 -6.40
N ILE A 49 8.31 1.28 -5.80
CA ILE A 49 8.43 2.04 -4.56
C ILE A 49 9.46 3.14 -4.73
N SER A 50 9.09 4.35 -4.33
CA SER A 50 9.96 5.51 -4.26
C SER A 50 9.70 6.28 -2.97
N VAL A 51 10.66 6.26 -2.05
CA VAL A 51 10.60 7.00 -0.79
C VAL A 51 11.76 7.98 -0.75
N THR A 52 11.45 9.25 -0.87
CA THR A 52 12.41 10.36 -0.79
C THR A 52 12.16 11.25 0.42
N ALA A 53 11.05 11.04 1.13
CA ALA A 53 10.78 11.72 2.39
C ALA A 53 11.73 11.21 3.49
N THR A 54 12.30 12.12 4.26
CA THR A 54 13.28 11.84 5.30
C THR A 54 12.89 12.38 6.67
N ASP A 55 12.15 13.48 6.73
CA ASP A 55 11.73 14.10 7.99
C ASP A 55 10.24 13.86 8.30
N PHE A 56 10.00 13.05 9.30
CA PHE A 56 8.68 12.71 9.82
C PHE A 56 8.42 13.30 11.21
N SER A 57 9.31 14.15 11.71
CA SER A 57 9.32 14.65 13.11
C SER A 57 8.06 15.47 13.48
N SER A 58 7.43 16.10 12.50
CA SER A 58 6.21 16.87 12.69
C SER A 58 4.95 16.04 12.89
N TYR A 59 5.04 14.71 12.74
CA TYR A 59 3.91 13.80 12.76
C TYR A 59 4.05 12.74 13.85
N ARG A 60 2.92 12.31 14.41
CA ARG A 60 2.92 11.12 15.25
C ARG A 60 3.12 9.90 14.35
N ILE A 61 4.16 9.15 14.61
CA ILE A 61 4.52 8.00 13.77
C ILE A 61 3.41 6.95 13.69
N THR A 62 2.63 6.78 14.76
CA THR A 62 1.48 5.88 14.80
C THR A 62 0.37 6.30 13.82
N ASP A 63 0.16 7.60 13.64
CA ASP A 63 -0.83 8.11 12.69
C ASP A 63 -0.38 7.82 11.25
N LEU A 64 0.89 8.07 10.93
CA LEU A 64 1.46 7.76 9.61
C LEU A 64 1.43 6.26 9.31
N CYS A 65 1.80 5.43 10.29
CA CYS A 65 1.74 3.97 10.15
C CYS A 65 0.30 3.49 9.90
N SER A 66 -0.68 4.03 10.64
CA SER A 66 -2.10 3.69 10.44
C SER A 66 -2.60 4.11 9.06
N LEU A 67 -2.26 5.32 8.61
CA LEU A 67 -2.63 5.83 7.29
C LEU A 67 -2.06 4.94 6.18
N LEU A 68 -0.75 4.65 6.23
CA LEU A 68 -0.06 3.82 5.24
C LEU A 68 -0.61 2.39 5.23
N ALA A 69 -0.79 1.78 6.41
CA ALA A 69 -1.31 0.42 6.53
C ALA A 69 -2.71 0.31 5.89
N ASN A 70 -3.63 1.23 6.21
CA ASN A 70 -4.98 1.23 5.64
C ASN A 70 -4.96 1.46 4.13
N ALA A 71 -4.12 2.37 3.63
CA ALA A 71 -4.04 2.66 2.21
C ALA A 71 -3.44 1.48 1.42
N LEU A 72 -2.40 0.84 1.93
CA LEU A 72 -1.76 -0.33 1.31
C LEU A 72 -2.65 -1.57 1.37
N GLU A 73 -3.36 -1.78 2.49
CA GLU A 73 -4.35 -2.87 2.60
C GLU A 73 -5.45 -2.72 1.56
N ASN A 74 -5.98 -1.51 1.38
CA ASN A 74 -7.00 -1.23 0.36
C ASN A 74 -6.46 -1.49 -1.05
N ALA A 75 -5.22 -1.09 -1.35
CA ALA A 75 -4.58 -1.32 -2.64
C ALA A 75 -4.41 -2.82 -2.93
N ILE A 76 -3.92 -3.59 -1.97
CA ILE A 76 -3.73 -5.05 -2.09
C ILE A 76 -5.09 -5.74 -2.29
N ASN A 77 -6.08 -5.43 -1.45
CA ASN A 77 -7.41 -6.03 -1.56
C ASN A 77 -8.08 -5.73 -2.90
N SER A 78 -7.90 -4.53 -3.45
CA SER A 78 -8.39 -4.16 -4.77
C SER A 78 -7.76 -4.98 -5.90
N CYS A 79 -6.46 -5.29 -5.79
CA CYS A 79 -5.75 -6.15 -6.73
C CYS A 79 -6.14 -7.63 -6.60
N ILE A 80 -6.39 -8.15 -5.38
CA ILE A 80 -6.72 -9.56 -5.12
C ILE A 80 -8.12 -9.92 -5.62
N LYS A 81 -9.11 -9.03 -5.53
CA LYS A 81 -10.47 -9.25 -6.04
C LYS A 81 -10.53 -9.64 -7.51
N GLN A 82 -9.42 -9.51 -8.22
CA GLN A 82 -9.26 -9.97 -9.61
C GLN A 82 -9.10 -11.49 -9.74
N CYS A 83 -8.92 -12.25 -8.64
CA CYS A 83 -8.55 -13.67 -8.72
C CYS A 83 -9.71 -14.63 -8.95
N ASP A 84 -10.94 -14.29 -8.56
CA ASP A 84 -12.05 -15.25 -8.49
C ASP A 84 -12.76 -15.48 -9.83
N ASN A 85 -12.49 -14.67 -10.84
CA ASN A 85 -13.04 -14.88 -12.18
C ASN A 85 -11.89 -15.01 -13.18
N ALA A 86 -11.60 -16.25 -13.56
CA ALA A 86 -10.71 -16.57 -14.67
C ALA A 86 -11.07 -15.70 -15.88
N VAL A 87 -10.14 -14.92 -16.36
CA VAL A 87 -9.89 -14.53 -17.75
C VAL A 87 -9.11 -13.22 -17.80
N SER A 88 -7.98 -13.34 -18.19
CA SER A 88 -6.98 -12.69 -19.00
C SER A 88 -5.66 -12.55 -18.26
N LYS A 89 -4.70 -13.34 -18.71
CA LYS A 89 -3.29 -13.34 -18.29
C LYS A 89 -2.56 -12.01 -18.58
N ASP A 90 -3.25 -11.01 -19.12
CA ASP A 90 -2.65 -9.74 -19.53
C ASP A 90 -2.85 -8.57 -18.55
N ASN A 91 -3.69 -8.70 -17.52
CA ASN A 91 -3.85 -7.62 -16.54
C ASN A 91 -2.80 -7.72 -15.43
N LYS A 92 -1.67 -7.05 -15.67
CA LYS A 92 -0.59 -6.92 -14.70
C LYS A 92 -1.09 -6.23 -13.42
N ARG A 93 -1.10 -6.95 -12.29
CA ARG A 93 -1.38 -6.37 -10.98
C ARG A 93 -0.20 -5.53 -10.57
N LEU A 94 -0.44 -4.28 -10.27
CA LEU A 94 0.62 -3.32 -9.94
C LEU A 94 0.15 -2.38 -8.82
N ILE A 95 1.03 -2.19 -7.84
CA ILE A 95 0.91 -1.13 -6.83
C ILE A 95 2.14 -0.24 -6.94
N THR A 96 1.92 1.07 -7.08
CA THR A 96 2.96 2.09 -7.04
C THR A 96 2.84 2.89 -5.76
N ILE A 97 3.95 3.06 -5.03
CA ILE A 97 4.01 3.76 -3.75
C ILE A 97 5.05 4.87 -3.87
N LYS A 98 4.65 6.11 -3.57
CA LYS A 98 5.56 7.25 -3.51
C LYS A 98 5.33 8.03 -2.23
N LEU A 99 6.40 8.24 -1.45
CA LEU A 99 6.44 9.14 -0.31
C LEU A 99 7.52 10.19 -0.56
N PHE A 100 7.15 11.45 -0.55
CA PHE A 100 8.07 12.54 -0.82
C PHE A 100 7.71 13.79 -0.01
N GLU A 101 8.65 14.70 0.11
CA GLU A 101 8.45 15.99 0.75
C GLU A 101 8.16 17.07 -0.28
N LYS A 102 7.18 17.91 0.00
CA LYS A 102 6.86 19.10 -0.78
C LYS A 102 6.38 20.20 0.15
N ASN A 103 7.03 21.38 0.10
CA ASN A 103 6.67 22.54 0.93
C ASN A 103 6.58 22.19 2.44
N ASN A 104 7.55 21.45 2.96
CA ASN A 104 7.63 20.95 4.33
C ASN A 104 6.43 20.07 4.75
N LYS A 105 5.77 19.45 3.79
CA LYS A 105 4.69 18.48 3.99
C LYS A 105 5.09 17.12 3.46
N ILE A 106 4.66 16.07 4.13
CA ILE A 106 4.76 14.71 3.60
C ILE A 106 3.62 14.49 2.60
N CYS A 107 3.99 14.14 1.38
CA CYS A 107 3.04 13.77 0.33
C CYS A 107 3.12 12.27 0.07
N ILE A 108 1.97 11.65 -0.03
CA ILE A 108 1.76 10.22 -0.24
C ILE A 108 1.00 10.04 -1.55
N ASN A 109 1.50 9.17 -2.42
CA ASN A 109 0.79 8.76 -3.63
C ASN A 109 0.84 7.23 -3.70
N ILE A 110 -0.32 6.60 -3.59
CA ILE A 110 -0.48 5.16 -3.75
C ILE A 110 -1.44 4.94 -4.91
N ALA A 111 -0.98 4.19 -5.92
CA ALA A 111 -1.76 3.86 -7.09
C ALA A 111 -1.80 2.35 -7.27
N ASN A 112 -2.96 1.80 -7.62
CA ASN A 112 -3.11 0.37 -7.85
C ASN A 112 -4.04 0.09 -9.03
N THR A 113 -3.77 -0.98 -9.75
CA THR A 113 -4.70 -1.53 -10.72
C THR A 113 -5.94 -2.08 -10.01
N TYR A 114 -7.08 -2.07 -10.67
CA TYR A 114 -8.34 -2.65 -10.18
C TYR A 114 -9.03 -3.43 -11.28
N PHE A 115 -9.88 -4.37 -10.90
CA PHE A 115 -10.71 -5.14 -11.81
C PHE A 115 -12.11 -4.54 -11.96
N GLU A 116 -12.78 -4.27 -10.85
CA GLU A 116 -14.05 -3.57 -10.83
C GLU A 116 -13.81 -2.09 -10.59
N GLU A 117 -14.48 -1.26 -11.38
CA GLU A 117 -14.35 0.19 -11.21
C GLU A 117 -14.89 0.61 -9.85
N PRO A 118 -14.06 1.29 -9.02
CA PRO A 118 -14.48 1.73 -7.71
C PRO A 118 -15.64 2.71 -7.80
N ARG A 119 -16.63 2.55 -6.92
CA ARG A 119 -17.73 3.49 -6.79
C ARG A 119 -17.35 4.60 -5.82
N PHE A 120 -17.84 5.80 -6.10
CA PHE A 120 -17.57 6.98 -5.28
C PHE A 120 -18.87 7.60 -4.80
N HIS A 121 -18.86 8.09 -3.55
CA HIS A 121 -19.88 8.98 -3.01
C HIS A 121 -19.17 10.24 -2.46
N ASN A 122 -19.54 11.42 -2.98
CA ASN A 122 -18.87 12.67 -2.65
C ASN A 122 -17.34 12.60 -2.78
N GLN A 123 -16.84 12.03 -3.88
CA GLN A 123 -15.41 11.83 -4.16
C GLN A 123 -14.67 10.86 -3.19
N ILE A 124 -15.38 10.20 -2.30
CA ILE A 124 -14.85 9.20 -1.39
C ILE A 124 -15.21 7.81 -1.94
N PRO A 125 -14.24 6.87 -2.03
CA PRO A 125 -14.55 5.52 -2.46
C PRO A 125 -15.45 4.81 -1.45
N VAL A 126 -16.49 4.13 -1.95
CA VAL A 126 -17.45 3.39 -1.14
C VAL A 126 -17.44 1.92 -1.50
N THR A 127 -17.79 1.07 -0.54
CA THR A 127 -17.92 -0.37 -0.71
C THR A 127 -19.23 -0.83 -0.07
N ASP A 128 -19.85 -1.85 -0.67
CA ASP A 128 -21.06 -2.48 -0.13
C ASP A 128 -20.74 -3.51 0.98
N GLN A 129 -19.47 -3.78 1.24
CA GLN A 129 -19.08 -4.73 2.28
C GLN A 129 -19.12 -4.06 3.65
N PRO A 130 -19.79 -4.65 4.66
CA PRO A 130 -20.10 -3.99 5.95
C PRO A 130 -18.87 -3.49 6.71
N ASP A 131 -17.70 -4.11 6.55
CA ASP A 131 -16.50 -3.81 7.34
C ASP A 131 -15.42 -3.02 6.58
N HIS A 132 -15.60 -2.70 5.29
CA HIS A 132 -14.54 -2.10 4.45
C HIS A 132 -14.53 -0.56 4.45
N GLY A 133 -15.53 0.11 4.98
CA GLY A 133 -15.56 1.59 5.04
C GLY A 133 -14.68 2.20 6.14
N ILE A 134 -14.18 1.41 7.07
CA ILE A 134 -13.42 1.87 8.25
C ILE A 134 -12.04 2.37 7.83
N GLY A 135 -11.35 1.68 6.91
CA GLY A 135 -10.00 2.03 6.47
C GLY A 135 -9.94 3.41 5.81
N VAL A 136 -10.86 3.71 4.89
CA VAL A 136 -10.91 5.02 4.20
C VAL A 136 -11.22 6.16 5.18
N ARG A 137 -12.15 5.95 6.12
CA ARG A 137 -12.46 6.94 7.16
C ARG A 137 -11.27 7.19 8.08
N SER A 138 -10.52 6.14 8.45
CA SER A 138 -9.29 6.26 9.23
C SER A 138 -8.22 7.07 8.49
N ILE A 139 -8.04 6.84 7.19
CA ILE A 139 -7.13 7.62 6.34
C ILE A 139 -7.51 9.10 6.38
N ILE A 140 -8.77 9.41 6.11
CA ILE A 140 -9.29 10.79 6.07
C ILE A 140 -9.11 11.47 7.43
N SER A 141 -9.47 10.80 8.53
CA SER A 141 -9.32 11.32 9.89
C SER A 141 -7.88 11.71 10.23
N VAL A 142 -6.90 10.89 9.82
CA VAL A 142 -5.49 11.23 10.02
C VAL A 142 -5.11 12.46 9.19
N ILE A 143 -5.52 12.53 7.92
CA ILE A 143 -5.18 13.67 7.06
C ILE A 143 -5.77 14.98 7.61
N GLU A 144 -7.04 14.97 8.00
CA GLU A 144 -7.73 16.12 8.58
C GLU A 144 -7.08 16.60 9.88
N LYS A 145 -6.62 15.68 10.73
CA LYS A 145 -5.88 15.99 11.96
C LYS A 145 -4.65 16.86 11.72
N TYR A 146 -3.99 16.71 10.58
CA TYR A 146 -2.81 17.50 10.19
C TYR A 146 -3.14 18.65 9.23
N ASN A 147 -4.42 19.00 9.06
CA ASN A 147 -4.89 20.00 8.09
C ASN A 147 -4.37 19.72 6.68
N GLY A 148 -4.30 18.44 6.33
CA GLY A 148 -3.86 17.95 5.04
C GLY A 148 -4.96 18.01 3.98
N ILE A 149 -4.57 17.69 2.77
CA ILE A 149 -5.48 17.56 1.62
C ILE A 149 -5.34 16.15 1.04
N TYR A 150 -6.42 15.64 0.45
CA TYR A 150 -6.43 14.34 -0.17
C TYR A 150 -7.31 14.30 -1.43
N ALA A 151 -7.06 13.33 -2.26
CA ALA A 151 -7.89 12.98 -3.41
C ALA A 151 -7.91 11.48 -3.62
N PHE A 152 -9.07 10.96 -4.02
CA PHE A 152 -9.27 9.62 -4.54
C PHE A 152 -9.87 9.73 -5.94
N PHE A 153 -9.30 9.06 -6.91
CA PHE A 153 -9.82 9.07 -8.28
C PHE A 153 -9.35 7.84 -9.07
N THR A 154 -9.98 7.60 -10.21
CA THR A 154 -9.55 6.58 -11.16
C THR A 154 -9.13 7.22 -12.47
N LYS A 155 -8.13 6.63 -13.11
CA LYS A 155 -7.67 7.00 -14.44
C LYS A 155 -7.04 5.80 -15.15
N ASN A 156 -7.51 5.51 -16.37
CA ASN A 156 -6.94 4.46 -17.22
C ASN A 156 -6.79 3.09 -16.50
N GLY A 157 -7.82 2.63 -15.79
CA GLY A 157 -7.79 1.34 -15.08
C GLY A 157 -6.93 1.33 -13.82
N THR A 158 -6.53 2.48 -13.31
CA THR A 158 -5.75 2.65 -12.09
C THR A 158 -6.49 3.52 -11.10
N PHE A 159 -6.58 3.06 -9.87
CA PHE A 159 -7.07 3.84 -8.73
C PHE A 159 -5.91 4.59 -8.10
N TYR A 160 -6.14 5.83 -7.73
CA TYR A 160 -5.17 6.72 -7.10
C TYR A 160 -5.68 7.21 -5.76
N PHE A 161 -4.84 7.09 -4.75
CA PHE A 161 -4.93 7.81 -3.49
C PHE A 161 -3.75 8.77 -3.41
N GLN A 162 -4.04 10.05 -3.23
CA GLN A 162 -3.05 11.10 -3.05
C GLN A 162 -3.38 11.91 -1.81
N ALA A 163 -2.37 12.22 -1.02
CA ALA A 163 -2.50 13.09 0.15
C ALA A 163 -1.23 13.90 0.37
N CYS A 164 -1.37 15.09 0.94
CA CYS A 164 -0.26 15.88 1.51
C CYS A 164 -0.72 16.40 2.88
N ILE A 165 0.04 16.10 3.90
CA ILE A 165 -0.24 16.40 5.31
C ILE A 165 0.81 17.32 5.92
#